data_01d7c252b5f08621b4655de6a24d4021
#
_entry.id   01d7c252b5f08621b4655de6a24d4021
#
_cell.length_a   1.000
_cell.length_b   1.000
_cell.length_c   1.000
_cell.angle_alpha   90.00
_cell.angle_beta   90.00
_cell.angle_gamma   90.00
#
_symmetry.space_group_name_H-M   'P 1'
#
loop_
_entity.id
_entity.type
_entity.pdbx_description
1 polymer ?
#
loop_
_entity_poly.entity_id
_entity_poly.type
_entity_poly.pdbx_seq_one_letter_code
_entity_poly.pdbx_strand_id
1 'polypeptide(L)'
;MNQATQDFIRQHQDDDVRQLAFLGSKYPEVDMPFALDQIRGRKMARVKLPRWASLEGIIYPPHISMEQCSSESTALYKAELAARLLDLPASSSGIEMKAENEIEFVDLTGGFGVDFSYIAARLGVKSMYVERQAHLCEAAKENFERLGLKNAIVKNGDGIEVLHSFLPKKDDAASTDDSLGITYDQPLSLLKTKLGLKLIFIDPARRDDAGNKVVSLKDCTPDVTVLQEEMLSKADYVIIKLSPMLDWHRAISELSHVREVHIISVNNECKELLLVLSARNLGDMEASSADGEVKHAGNLRIYCVNDAQSFVCDELDMESSPVKIAPSTLEEMQYLYEPNASLMKAGCFGVLSDRYDARMLSKNSHLFVSQAPIEAFPGRSFRIIAISSFNKKELKRHLSGITKANIATRNFPLSVAELRKRLKLKDGGETYIFATTLSDES
;
A
#
# COMPACT_ATOMS: atom_id res chain seq x y z
N MET A 1 18.62 27.39 -3.56
CA MET A 1 19.14 27.01 -4.91
C MET A 1 19.52 28.29 -5.67
N ASN A 2 20.72 28.35 -6.29
CA ASN A 2 21.14 29.52 -7.10
C ASN A 2 20.53 29.50 -8.50
N GLN A 3 20.55 30.66 -9.20
CA GLN A 3 19.92 30.83 -10.52
C GLN A 3 20.54 29.91 -11.58
N ALA A 4 21.89 29.77 -11.59
CA ALA A 4 22.58 28.91 -12.56
C ALA A 4 22.15 27.45 -12.48
N THR A 5 21.93 26.92 -11.26
CA THR A 5 21.41 25.57 -11.05
C THR A 5 19.96 25.42 -11.51
N GLN A 6 19.11 26.45 -11.28
CA GLN A 6 17.72 26.43 -11.77
C GLN A 6 17.67 26.40 -13.29
N ASP A 7 18.44 27.25 -13.94
CA ASP A 7 18.47 27.36 -15.39
C ASP A 7 19.00 26.07 -16.03
N PHE A 8 20.04 25.48 -15.42
CA PHE A 8 20.57 24.18 -15.84
C PHE A 8 19.51 23.07 -15.76
N ILE A 9 18.78 22.96 -14.64
CA ILE A 9 17.72 21.97 -14.46
C ILE A 9 16.62 22.16 -15.52
N ARG A 10 16.21 23.42 -15.76
CA ARG A 10 15.17 23.73 -16.75
C ARG A 10 15.61 23.37 -18.17
N GLN A 11 16.85 23.69 -18.53
CA GLN A 11 17.41 23.43 -19.86
C GLN A 11 17.59 21.93 -20.13
N HIS A 12 17.98 21.16 -19.12
CA HIS A 12 18.37 19.75 -19.24
C HIS A 12 17.38 18.75 -18.64
N GLN A 13 16.13 19.17 -18.39
CA GLN A 13 15.12 18.36 -17.68
C GLN A 13 14.81 17.01 -18.36
N ASP A 14 15.04 16.87 -19.66
CA ASP A 14 14.76 15.69 -20.47
C ASP A 14 16.03 14.92 -20.87
N ASP A 15 17.23 15.46 -20.61
CA ASP A 15 18.50 14.86 -20.98
C ASP A 15 18.89 13.67 -20.10
N ASP A 16 19.77 12.81 -20.62
CA ASP A 16 20.27 11.66 -19.85
C ASP A 16 21.19 12.14 -18.71
N VAL A 17 20.76 11.86 -17.47
CA VAL A 17 21.46 12.24 -16.25
C VAL A 17 22.90 11.71 -16.22
N ARG A 18 23.17 10.53 -16.82
CA ARG A 18 24.53 9.97 -16.89
C ARG A 18 25.45 10.81 -17.77
N GLN A 19 24.93 11.33 -18.88
CA GLN A 19 25.68 12.22 -19.76
C GLN A 19 25.91 13.59 -19.11
N LEU A 20 24.92 14.12 -18.42
CA LEU A 20 25.01 15.40 -17.72
C LEU A 20 26.06 15.36 -16.61
N ALA A 21 26.25 14.24 -15.93
CA ALA A 21 27.26 14.09 -14.88
C ALA A 21 28.70 14.39 -15.36
N PHE A 22 29.00 14.17 -16.64
CA PHE A 22 30.31 14.48 -17.23
C PHE A 22 30.50 15.97 -17.58
N LEU A 23 29.43 16.77 -17.50
CA LEU A 23 29.48 18.19 -17.83
C LEU A 23 29.86 19.09 -16.64
N GLY A 24 30.06 18.54 -15.44
CA GLY A 24 30.30 19.31 -14.21
C GLY A 24 31.40 20.36 -14.33
N SER A 25 32.51 20.03 -15.00
CA SER A 25 33.62 20.96 -15.22
C SER A 25 33.29 22.14 -16.14
N LYS A 26 32.25 22.02 -16.98
CA LYS A 26 31.79 23.10 -17.88
C LYS A 26 30.83 24.08 -17.21
N TYR A 27 30.28 23.71 -16.07
CA TYR A 27 29.27 24.50 -15.34
C TYR A 27 29.70 24.65 -13.86
N PRO A 28 30.78 25.38 -13.57
CA PRO A 28 31.34 25.47 -12.21
C PRO A 28 30.41 26.17 -11.20
N GLU A 29 29.43 26.94 -11.67
CA GLU A 29 28.47 27.64 -10.82
C GLU A 29 27.22 26.82 -10.49
N VAL A 30 27.07 25.65 -11.14
CA VAL A 30 25.93 24.75 -10.96
C VAL A 30 26.22 23.77 -9.83
N ASP A 31 25.33 23.67 -8.86
CA ASP A 31 25.33 22.53 -7.92
C ASP A 31 24.91 21.26 -8.69
N MET A 32 25.90 20.62 -9.31
CA MET A 32 25.68 19.49 -10.21
C MET A 32 25.03 18.30 -9.51
N PRO A 33 25.46 17.86 -8.32
CA PRO A 33 24.81 16.76 -7.60
C PRO A 33 23.32 17.03 -7.39
N PHE A 34 22.98 18.22 -6.89
CA PHE A 34 21.58 18.60 -6.69
C PHE A 34 20.80 18.67 -8.00
N ALA A 35 21.36 19.30 -9.06
CA ALA A 35 20.70 19.38 -10.35
C ALA A 35 20.38 18.02 -10.95
N LEU A 36 21.32 17.07 -10.85
CA LEU A 36 21.13 15.70 -11.34
C LEU A 36 20.04 14.96 -10.56
N ASP A 37 19.96 15.15 -9.25
CA ASP A 37 18.89 14.57 -8.42
C ASP A 37 17.53 15.15 -8.78
N GLN A 38 17.43 16.48 -9.02
CA GLN A 38 16.18 17.11 -9.46
C GLN A 38 15.71 16.59 -10.83
N ILE A 39 16.61 16.51 -11.82
CA ILE A 39 16.29 16.00 -13.16
C ILE A 39 15.84 14.54 -13.08
N ARG A 40 16.57 13.69 -12.34
CA ARG A 40 16.23 12.27 -12.13
C ARG A 40 14.91 12.13 -11.40
N GLY A 41 14.73 12.86 -10.29
CA GLY A 41 13.53 12.86 -9.48
C GLY A 41 12.29 13.25 -10.29
N ARG A 42 12.37 14.31 -11.11
CA ARG A 42 11.26 14.73 -11.98
C ARG A 42 10.90 13.66 -13.03
N LYS A 43 11.90 13.02 -13.65
CA LYS A 43 11.63 11.91 -14.59
C LYS A 43 10.91 10.74 -13.94
N MET A 44 11.34 10.35 -12.76
CA MET A 44 10.68 9.30 -11.99
C MET A 44 9.27 9.73 -11.56
N ALA A 45 9.10 10.97 -11.12
CA ALA A 45 7.82 11.51 -10.69
C ALA A 45 6.78 11.57 -11.82
N ARG A 46 7.17 11.78 -13.08
CA ARG A 46 6.23 11.74 -14.22
C ARG A 46 5.45 10.42 -14.30
N VAL A 47 6.04 9.33 -13.85
CA VAL A 47 5.41 8.00 -13.83
C VAL A 47 4.81 7.68 -12.46
N LYS A 48 5.54 7.98 -11.38
CA LYS A 48 5.22 7.56 -10.02
C LYS A 48 4.29 8.53 -9.30
N LEU A 49 4.43 9.85 -9.56
CA LEU A 49 3.75 10.96 -8.92
C LEU A 49 3.34 12.02 -9.96
N PRO A 50 2.47 11.71 -10.93
CA PRO A 50 2.13 12.60 -12.05
C PRO A 50 1.65 14.00 -11.60
N ARG A 51 0.84 14.09 -10.54
CA ARG A 51 0.38 15.37 -9.99
C ARG A 51 1.55 16.23 -9.49
N TRP A 52 2.50 15.63 -8.75
CA TRP A 52 3.67 16.37 -8.29
C TRP A 52 4.55 16.82 -9.45
N ALA A 53 4.75 15.96 -10.45
CA ALA A 53 5.52 16.28 -11.65
C ALA A 53 4.91 17.38 -12.51
N SER A 54 3.59 17.63 -12.41
CA SER A 54 2.89 18.70 -13.11
C SER A 54 3.09 20.08 -12.48
N LEU A 55 3.55 20.14 -11.23
CA LEU A 55 3.80 21.38 -10.52
C LEU A 55 5.25 21.83 -10.73
N GLU A 56 5.41 23.15 -10.92
CA GLU A 56 6.75 23.74 -10.99
C GLU A 56 7.36 23.93 -9.61
N GLY A 57 8.68 23.78 -9.54
CA GLY A 57 9.45 24.05 -8.32
C GLY A 57 9.35 22.98 -7.23
N ILE A 58 8.80 21.81 -7.51
CA ILE A 58 8.88 20.67 -6.60
C ILE A 58 10.35 20.28 -6.40
N ILE A 59 10.74 20.08 -5.15
CA ILE A 59 12.07 19.64 -4.74
C ILE A 59 12.03 18.13 -4.54
N TYR A 60 12.80 17.42 -5.34
CA TYR A 60 12.90 15.96 -5.26
C TYR A 60 14.08 15.56 -4.36
N PRO A 61 13.92 14.55 -3.49
CA PRO A 61 14.99 14.04 -2.65
C PRO A 61 15.97 13.20 -3.46
N PRO A 62 17.10 12.77 -2.85
CA PRO A 62 18.00 11.80 -3.45
C PRO A 62 17.29 10.55 -3.94
N HIS A 63 17.86 9.88 -4.95
CA HIS A 63 17.26 8.76 -5.68
C HIS A 63 16.66 7.65 -4.80
N ILE A 64 17.31 7.28 -3.70
CA ILE A 64 16.83 6.23 -2.79
C ILE A 64 15.47 6.58 -2.19
N SER A 65 15.31 7.81 -1.71
CA SER A 65 14.02 8.26 -1.14
C SER A 65 12.92 8.31 -2.20
N MET A 66 13.27 8.63 -3.46
CA MET A 66 12.33 8.58 -4.58
C MET A 66 11.91 7.15 -4.94
N GLU A 67 12.81 6.17 -4.83
CA GLU A 67 12.48 4.77 -5.05
C GLU A 67 11.56 4.22 -3.96
N GLN A 68 11.83 4.55 -2.71
CA GLN A 68 11.12 4.04 -1.54
C GLN A 68 9.77 4.71 -1.27
N CYS A 69 9.54 5.94 -1.73
CA CYS A 69 8.27 6.61 -1.50
C CYS A 69 7.10 5.88 -2.19
N SER A 70 5.89 6.10 -1.71
CA SER A 70 4.66 5.59 -2.32
C SER A 70 4.47 6.11 -3.74
N SER A 71 3.73 5.37 -4.56
CA SER A 71 3.18 5.89 -5.82
C SER A 71 1.96 6.78 -5.53
N GLU A 72 1.60 7.63 -6.49
CA GLU A 72 0.39 8.45 -6.39
C GLU A 72 -0.88 7.60 -6.17
N SER A 73 -1.00 6.47 -6.88
CA SER A 73 -2.15 5.58 -6.76
C SER A 73 -2.28 4.98 -5.35
N THR A 74 -1.16 4.54 -4.75
CA THR A 74 -1.19 3.99 -3.39
C THR A 74 -1.37 5.07 -2.33
N ALA A 75 -0.86 6.29 -2.55
CA ALA A 75 -1.08 7.44 -1.66
C ALA A 75 -2.55 7.91 -1.70
N LEU A 76 -3.18 7.95 -2.88
CA LEU A 76 -4.61 8.23 -3.03
C LEU A 76 -5.45 7.18 -2.30
N TYR A 77 -5.10 5.90 -2.42
CA TYR A 77 -5.80 4.84 -1.68
C TYR A 77 -5.76 5.10 -0.17
N LYS A 78 -4.58 5.42 0.40
CA LYS A 78 -4.43 5.74 1.83
C LYS A 78 -5.23 6.98 2.23
N ALA A 79 -5.31 7.97 1.36
CA ALA A 79 -6.10 9.18 1.60
C ALA A 79 -7.61 8.87 1.67
N GLU A 80 -8.13 8.04 0.76
CA GLU A 80 -9.53 7.59 0.81
C GLU A 80 -9.81 6.65 1.99
N LEU A 81 -8.85 5.78 2.34
CA LEU A 81 -8.92 4.97 3.56
C LEU A 81 -9.05 5.86 4.80
N ALA A 82 -8.19 6.86 4.94
CA ALA A 82 -8.22 7.80 6.06
C ALA A 82 -9.56 8.56 6.13
N ALA A 83 -10.07 9.02 4.98
CA ALA A 83 -11.37 9.70 4.90
C ALA A 83 -12.52 8.78 5.32
N ARG A 84 -12.52 7.51 4.87
CA ARG A 84 -13.53 6.51 5.26
C ARG A 84 -13.50 6.24 6.77
N LEU A 85 -12.32 6.07 7.35
CA LEU A 85 -12.17 5.83 8.79
C LEU A 85 -12.69 7.00 9.63
N LEU A 86 -12.69 8.21 9.10
CA LEU A 86 -13.18 9.42 9.77
C LEU A 86 -14.58 9.84 9.29
N ASP A 87 -15.31 8.96 8.61
CA ASP A 87 -16.67 9.19 8.11
C ASP A 87 -16.82 10.45 7.24
N LEU A 88 -15.77 10.79 6.47
CA LEU A 88 -15.82 11.94 5.58
C LEU A 88 -16.51 11.57 4.25
N PRO A 89 -17.38 12.45 3.72
CA PRO A 89 -18.07 12.18 2.47
C PRO A 89 -17.12 12.07 1.28
N ALA A 90 -17.47 11.22 0.29
CA ALA A 90 -16.66 10.96 -0.90
C ALA A 90 -16.38 12.21 -1.76
N SER A 91 -17.24 13.23 -1.71
CA SER A 91 -17.21 14.43 -2.56
C SER A 91 -16.90 15.73 -1.83
N SER A 92 -16.13 15.69 -0.75
CA SER A 92 -15.73 16.92 -0.06
C SER A 92 -14.54 17.61 -0.74
N SER A 93 -14.75 18.20 -1.91
CA SER A 93 -13.91 19.29 -2.41
C SER A 93 -14.33 20.58 -1.69
N GLY A 94 -13.65 20.91 -0.59
CA GLY A 94 -13.91 22.13 0.17
C GLY A 94 -14.88 21.92 1.35
N ILE A 95 -14.44 21.20 2.39
CA ILE A 95 -15.03 21.33 3.70
C ILE A 95 -14.69 22.75 4.17
N GLU A 96 -15.72 23.58 4.42
CA GLU A 96 -15.53 24.82 5.18
C GLU A 96 -14.82 24.44 6.48
N MET A 97 -13.59 24.92 6.60
CA MET A 97 -12.71 24.63 7.72
C MET A 97 -13.40 25.05 9.00
N LYS A 98 -13.79 24.06 9.82
CA LYS A 98 -13.98 24.35 11.23
C LYS A 98 -12.62 24.82 11.75
N ALA A 99 -12.56 26.05 12.21
CA ALA A 99 -11.37 26.67 12.77
C ALA A 99 -11.03 26.05 14.15
N GLU A 100 -10.81 24.75 14.19
CA GLU A 100 -10.27 24.08 15.36
C GLU A 100 -8.75 24.15 15.27
N ASN A 101 -8.12 24.82 16.22
CA ASN A 101 -6.67 25.03 16.29
C ASN A 101 -5.87 23.75 16.62
N GLU A 102 -6.52 22.59 16.61
CA GLU A 102 -5.96 21.35 17.11
C GLU A 102 -5.48 20.43 15.97
N ILE A 103 -4.37 19.71 16.21
CA ILE A 103 -3.84 18.74 15.27
C ILE A 103 -4.71 17.49 15.37
N GLU A 104 -5.29 17.05 14.25
CA GLU A 104 -6.14 15.87 14.16
C GLU A 104 -5.46 14.69 13.47
N PHE A 105 -4.48 14.96 12.59
CA PHE A 105 -3.71 13.95 11.88
C PHE A 105 -2.21 14.16 12.09
N VAL A 106 -1.47 13.09 12.37
CA VAL A 106 -0.01 13.09 12.43
C VAL A 106 0.58 11.93 11.63
N ASP A 107 1.61 12.24 10.84
CA ASP A 107 2.51 11.26 10.24
C ASP A 107 3.82 11.29 11.02
N LEU A 108 4.12 10.19 11.73
CA LEU A 108 5.29 10.07 12.60
C LEU A 108 6.59 9.74 11.84
N THR A 109 6.49 9.42 10.54
CA THR A 109 7.59 8.92 9.70
C THR A 109 7.56 9.54 8.31
N GLY A 110 7.45 10.84 8.23
CA GLY A 110 7.06 11.59 7.03
C GLY A 110 7.82 11.32 5.73
N GLY A 111 9.12 10.99 5.81
CA GLY A 111 9.96 10.69 4.63
C GLY A 111 9.92 11.80 3.59
N PHE A 112 9.70 11.46 2.32
CA PHE A 112 9.51 12.46 1.25
C PHE A 112 8.16 13.22 1.34
N GLY A 113 7.22 12.78 2.19
CA GLY A 113 5.95 13.47 2.41
C GLY A 113 4.84 13.13 1.41
N VAL A 114 5.01 12.09 0.59
CA VAL A 114 3.98 11.71 -0.40
C VAL A 114 2.71 11.27 0.30
N ASP A 115 2.75 10.27 1.16
CA ASP A 115 1.58 9.75 1.88
C ASP A 115 0.92 10.84 2.71
N PHE A 116 1.73 11.57 3.49
CA PHE A 116 1.25 12.71 4.27
C PHE A 116 0.46 13.70 3.41
N SER A 117 1.02 14.10 2.26
CA SER A 117 0.42 15.15 1.43
C SER A 117 -0.96 14.79 0.89
N TYR A 118 -1.15 13.53 0.45
CA TYR A 118 -2.43 13.05 -0.05
C TYR A 118 -3.45 12.87 1.07
N ILE A 119 -3.05 12.32 2.21
CA ILE A 119 -3.92 12.16 3.37
C ILE A 119 -4.34 13.54 3.91
N ALA A 120 -3.39 14.44 4.16
CA ALA A 120 -3.68 15.79 4.67
C ALA A 120 -4.58 16.60 3.72
N ALA A 121 -4.34 16.52 2.41
CA ALA A 121 -5.19 17.16 1.40
C ALA A 121 -6.63 16.64 1.42
N ARG A 122 -6.80 15.31 1.58
CA ARG A 122 -8.12 14.67 1.58
C ARG A 122 -8.89 14.93 2.87
N LEU A 123 -8.21 14.93 4.01
CA LEU A 123 -8.83 15.19 5.30
C LEU A 123 -9.17 16.67 5.51
N GLY A 124 -8.37 17.60 4.97
CA GLY A 124 -8.57 19.05 5.13
C GLY A 124 -8.35 19.58 6.56
N VAL A 125 -7.92 18.74 7.49
CA VAL A 125 -7.70 19.06 8.89
C VAL A 125 -6.28 19.57 9.14
N LYS A 126 -6.05 20.15 10.34
CA LYS A 126 -4.70 20.52 10.77
C LYS A 126 -3.87 19.26 10.98
N SER A 127 -2.78 19.15 10.24
CA SER A 127 -1.99 17.93 10.11
C SER A 127 -0.52 18.22 10.42
N MET A 128 0.16 17.27 11.07
CA MET A 128 1.58 17.36 11.41
C MET A 128 2.37 16.26 10.71
N TYR A 129 3.37 16.67 9.94
CA TYR A 129 4.40 15.84 9.34
C TYR A 129 5.64 15.85 10.21
N VAL A 130 6.17 14.69 10.57
CA VAL A 130 7.36 14.55 11.41
C VAL A 130 8.43 13.76 10.65
N GLU A 131 9.65 14.30 10.57
CA GLU A 131 10.78 13.65 9.90
C GLU A 131 12.11 14.03 10.58
N ARG A 132 13.00 13.06 10.75
CA ARG A 132 14.32 13.24 11.39
C ARG A 132 15.30 13.99 10.50
N GLN A 133 15.26 13.75 9.20
CA GLN A 133 16.19 14.30 8.24
C GLN A 133 15.83 15.74 7.87
N ALA A 134 16.63 16.70 8.32
CA ALA A 134 16.36 18.14 8.13
C ALA A 134 16.15 18.50 6.64
N HIS A 135 16.95 17.94 5.74
CA HIS A 135 16.84 18.23 4.30
C HIS A 135 15.50 17.75 3.69
N LEU A 136 14.91 16.66 4.20
CA LEU A 136 13.57 16.22 3.80
C LEU A 136 12.50 17.16 4.36
N CYS A 137 12.66 17.65 5.59
CA CYS A 137 11.77 18.66 6.17
C CYS A 137 11.79 19.98 5.38
N GLU A 138 12.96 20.43 4.92
CA GLU A 138 13.10 21.61 4.09
C GLU A 138 12.38 21.42 2.73
N ALA A 139 12.62 20.29 2.08
CA ALA A 139 11.93 19.95 0.82
C ALA A 139 10.41 19.83 1.03
N ALA A 140 9.97 19.21 2.13
CA ALA A 140 8.56 19.05 2.46
C ALA A 140 7.84 20.39 2.64
N LYS A 141 8.43 21.37 3.35
CA LYS A 141 7.88 22.72 3.52
C LYS A 141 7.59 23.37 2.19
N GLU A 142 8.58 23.41 1.30
CA GLU A 142 8.48 23.97 -0.03
C GLU A 142 7.42 23.24 -0.89
N ASN A 143 7.44 21.91 -0.84
CA ASN A 143 6.53 21.09 -1.64
C ASN A 143 5.09 21.20 -1.14
N PHE A 144 4.85 21.20 0.16
CA PHE A 144 3.50 21.34 0.73
C PHE A 144 2.88 22.70 0.42
N GLU A 145 3.68 23.77 0.40
CA GLU A 145 3.22 25.08 -0.05
C GLU A 145 2.75 25.04 -1.53
N ARG A 146 3.56 24.42 -2.41
CA ARG A 146 3.21 24.26 -3.86
C ARG A 146 2.01 23.35 -4.08
N LEU A 147 1.82 22.36 -3.20
CA LEU A 147 0.65 21.48 -3.21
C LEU A 147 -0.61 22.14 -2.60
N GLY A 148 -0.46 23.35 -2.02
CA GLY A 148 -1.57 24.09 -1.43
C GLY A 148 -2.01 23.58 -0.04
N LEU A 149 -1.14 22.86 0.68
CA LEU A 149 -1.43 22.30 2.00
C LEU A 149 -1.26 23.36 3.11
N LYS A 150 -2.22 24.27 3.23
CA LYS A 150 -2.16 25.39 4.18
C LYS A 150 -2.18 24.99 5.66
N ASN A 151 -2.71 23.81 5.96
CA ASN A 151 -2.89 23.30 7.34
C ASN A 151 -1.80 22.30 7.74
N ALA A 152 -0.76 22.12 6.92
CA ALA A 152 0.35 21.23 7.20
C ALA A 152 1.41 21.91 8.08
N ILE A 153 1.78 21.24 9.17
CA ILE A 153 2.88 21.63 10.05
C ILE A 153 4.03 20.67 9.79
N VAL A 154 5.21 21.19 9.46
CA VAL A 154 6.42 20.40 9.30
C VAL A 154 7.26 20.49 10.56
N LYS A 155 7.48 19.35 11.22
CA LYS A 155 8.30 19.19 12.42
C LYS A 155 9.55 18.38 12.08
N ASN A 156 10.72 18.98 12.21
CA ASN A 156 11.96 18.23 12.20
C ASN A 156 12.20 17.66 13.59
N GLY A 157 12.29 16.34 13.71
CA GLY A 157 12.47 15.65 14.99
C GLY A 157 12.18 14.16 14.91
N ASP A 158 12.28 13.51 16.04
CA ASP A 158 11.95 12.10 16.21
C ASP A 158 10.43 11.92 16.38
N GLY A 159 9.83 11.03 15.58
CA GLY A 159 8.40 10.75 15.64
C GLY A 159 7.93 10.18 16.98
N ILE A 160 8.78 9.40 17.66
CA ILE A 160 8.46 8.84 18.98
C ILE A 160 8.45 9.94 20.04
N GLU A 161 9.43 10.85 20.02
CA GLU A 161 9.45 12.01 20.94
C GLU A 161 8.21 12.90 20.72
N VAL A 162 7.82 13.10 19.47
CA VAL A 162 6.60 13.85 19.13
C VAL A 162 5.37 13.09 19.60
N LEU A 163 5.30 11.77 19.41
CA LEU A 163 4.21 10.95 19.93
C LEU A 163 4.07 11.14 21.45
N HIS A 164 5.16 11.04 22.22
CA HIS A 164 5.16 11.23 23.67
C HIS A 164 4.65 12.61 24.10
N SER A 165 4.78 13.63 23.26
CA SER A 165 4.31 14.99 23.56
C SER A 165 2.78 15.19 23.46
N PHE A 166 2.05 14.29 22.79
CA PHE A 166 0.59 14.32 22.73
C PHE A 166 -0.01 13.76 24.03
N LEU A 167 -1.13 14.35 24.46
CA LEU A 167 -1.88 13.85 25.61
C LEU A 167 -2.79 12.67 25.19
N PRO A 168 -3.05 11.72 26.09
CA PRO A 168 -4.07 10.71 25.90
C PRO A 168 -5.46 11.36 25.70
N LYS A 169 -6.34 10.66 24.97
CA LYS A 169 -7.75 11.06 24.85
C LYS A 169 -8.39 11.10 26.23
N LYS A 170 -9.23 12.09 26.47
CA LYS A 170 -10.09 12.08 27.67
C LYS A 170 -11.15 11.01 27.45
N ASP A 171 -11.19 10.00 28.32
CA ASP A 171 -12.33 9.10 28.38
C ASP A 171 -13.57 9.90 28.78
N ASP A 172 -14.67 9.75 28.04
CA ASP A 172 -15.95 10.42 28.33
C ASP A 172 -16.57 10.01 29.70
N ALA A 173 -15.90 9.11 30.43
CA ALA A 173 -16.39 8.52 31.68
C ALA A 173 -15.66 8.94 32.98
N ALA A 174 -14.63 9.79 32.91
CA ALA A 174 -13.92 10.24 34.12
C ALA A 174 -14.14 11.72 34.39
N SER A 175 -15.03 11.98 35.36
CA SER A 175 -15.31 13.28 35.93
C SER A 175 -14.05 13.99 36.46
N THR A 176 -13.85 15.20 35.97
CA THR A 176 -13.37 16.39 36.70
C THR A 176 -12.52 16.20 37.94
N ASP A 177 -11.21 16.37 37.78
CA ASP A 177 -10.43 17.04 38.82
C ASP A 177 -9.54 18.11 38.14
N ASP A 178 -10.03 19.35 38.19
CA ASP A 178 -9.42 20.53 37.56
C ASP A 178 -8.34 21.17 38.47
N SER A 179 -7.72 20.38 39.35
CA SER A 179 -6.82 20.88 40.42
C SER A 179 -5.33 20.61 40.21
N LEU A 180 -4.86 20.45 38.97
CA LEU A 180 -3.42 20.51 38.69
C LEU A 180 -3.06 21.88 38.13
N GLY A 181 -2.72 22.81 39.02
CA GLY A 181 -2.13 24.11 38.73
C GLY A 181 -0.81 23.94 37.99
N ILE A 182 -0.80 24.15 36.67
CA ILE A 182 0.40 24.17 35.85
C ILE A 182 0.78 25.62 35.60
N THR A 183 1.89 26.04 36.20
CA THR A 183 2.53 27.36 36.01
C THR A 183 3.11 27.45 34.61
N TYR A 184 2.85 28.57 33.94
CA TYR A 184 3.33 28.94 32.62
C TYR A 184 4.81 29.31 32.68
N ASP A 185 5.71 28.36 32.42
CA ASP A 185 7.06 28.68 31.92
C ASP A 185 7.81 27.39 31.46
N GLN A 186 7.44 26.83 30.29
CA GLN A 186 8.28 25.84 29.64
C GLN A 186 8.21 25.94 28.09
N PRO A 187 9.33 26.01 27.40
CA PRO A 187 9.36 25.98 25.92
C PRO A 187 9.03 24.57 25.44
N LEU A 188 8.05 24.42 24.57
CA LEU A 188 7.50 23.17 23.99
C LEU A 188 6.59 22.36 24.95
N SER A 189 5.87 23.02 25.80
CA SER A 189 4.89 22.37 26.64
C SER A 189 3.73 21.82 25.84
N LEU A 190 3.62 20.47 25.85
CA LEU A 190 2.41 19.68 25.61
C LEU A 190 1.45 20.35 24.61
N LEU A 191 1.48 19.91 23.37
CA LEU A 191 0.42 20.21 22.40
C LEU A 191 -0.89 19.69 23.00
N LYS A 192 -1.58 20.56 23.76
CA LYS A 192 -2.88 20.21 24.35
C LYS A 192 -3.90 20.11 23.25
N THR A 193 -4.09 18.91 22.73
CA THR A 193 -5.27 18.60 21.95
C THR A 193 -6.39 18.30 22.95
N LYS A 194 -7.38 19.17 23.07
CA LYS A 194 -8.53 18.95 23.94
C LYS A 194 -9.33 17.70 23.55
N LEU A 195 -9.30 17.33 22.28
CA LEU A 195 -10.09 16.26 21.67
C LEU A 195 -9.27 15.01 21.30
N GLY A 196 -7.93 15.03 21.41
CA GLY A 196 -7.06 13.95 20.97
C GLY A 196 -6.88 13.92 19.44
N LEU A 197 -5.94 13.09 18.98
CA LEU A 197 -5.73 12.83 17.56
C LEU A 197 -6.87 11.96 17.01
N LYS A 198 -7.25 12.16 15.75
CA LYS A 198 -8.15 11.26 15.05
C LYS A 198 -7.39 10.15 14.35
N LEU A 199 -6.23 10.49 13.78
CA LEU A 199 -5.45 9.56 12.98
C LEU A 199 -3.95 9.72 13.21
N ILE A 200 -3.28 8.59 13.40
CA ILE A 200 -1.83 8.46 13.34
C ILE A 200 -1.49 7.60 12.10
N PHE A 201 -0.54 8.07 11.28
CA PHE A 201 0.09 7.28 10.23
C PHE A 201 1.54 7.01 10.60
N ILE A 202 2.02 5.79 10.32
CA ILE A 202 3.40 5.40 10.58
C ILE A 202 3.87 4.39 9.52
N ASP A 203 5.05 4.64 8.93
CA ASP A 203 5.75 3.76 7.96
C ASP A 203 7.11 3.38 8.55
N PRO A 204 7.17 2.35 9.42
CA PRO A 204 8.41 1.99 10.09
C PRO A 204 9.43 1.41 9.10
N ALA A 205 10.61 2.01 9.08
CA ALA A 205 11.72 1.54 8.26
C ALA A 205 12.31 0.23 8.81
N ARG A 206 12.89 -0.58 7.94
CA ARG A 206 13.63 -1.77 8.35
C ARG A 206 14.90 -1.35 9.09
N ARG A 207 15.27 -2.05 10.18
CA ARG A 207 16.49 -1.75 10.95
C ARG A 207 17.76 -2.13 10.23
N ASP A 208 17.72 -3.04 9.26
CA ASP A 208 18.91 -3.70 8.77
C ASP A 208 19.50 -3.02 7.53
N ASP A 209 20.56 -2.23 7.78
CA ASP A 209 21.44 -1.69 6.73
C ASP A 209 22.24 -2.82 6.02
N ALA A 210 22.23 -4.05 6.55
CA ALA A 210 22.97 -5.19 6.03
C ALA A 210 22.20 -6.03 5.00
N GLY A 211 20.95 -5.65 4.64
CA GLY A 211 20.17 -6.31 3.61
C GLY A 211 19.53 -7.65 4.00
N ASN A 212 19.51 -8.00 5.29
CA ASN A 212 18.83 -9.19 5.77
C ASN A 212 17.31 -9.03 5.67
N LYS A 213 16.60 -10.14 5.42
CA LYS A 213 15.14 -10.14 5.33
C LYS A 213 14.55 -9.84 6.70
N VAL A 214 13.86 -8.70 6.81
CA VAL A 214 13.02 -8.39 7.97
C VAL A 214 11.83 -9.34 7.97
N VAL A 215 11.68 -10.10 9.04
CA VAL A 215 10.66 -11.16 9.18
C VAL A 215 9.61 -10.79 10.24
N SER A 216 9.91 -9.85 11.14
CA SER A 216 9.08 -9.46 12.29
C SER A 216 8.94 -7.94 12.36
N LEU A 217 7.83 -7.46 12.93
CA LEU A 217 7.61 -6.03 13.20
C LEU A 217 8.61 -5.46 14.20
N LYS A 218 9.11 -6.30 15.12
CA LYS A 218 10.16 -5.94 16.10
C LYS A 218 11.48 -5.55 15.46
N ASP A 219 11.71 -5.98 14.22
CA ASP A 219 12.90 -5.64 13.45
C ASP A 219 12.77 -4.30 12.70
N CYS A 220 11.64 -3.62 12.83
CA CYS A 220 11.38 -2.32 12.22
C CYS A 220 11.76 -1.17 13.18
N THR A 221 11.97 0.02 12.63
CA THR A 221 12.22 1.24 13.38
C THR A 221 11.28 2.34 12.88
N PRO A 222 10.39 2.88 13.74
CA PRO A 222 10.16 2.49 15.14
C PRO A 222 9.52 1.10 15.30
N ASP A 223 9.74 0.47 16.47
CA ASP A 223 9.08 -0.78 16.83
C ASP A 223 7.61 -0.52 17.22
N VAL A 224 6.73 -0.77 16.28
CA VAL A 224 5.28 -0.52 16.46
C VAL A 224 4.62 -1.47 17.46
N THR A 225 5.23 -2.62 17.75
CA THR A 225 4.68 -3.56 18.75
C THR A 225 4.74 -3.01 20.16
N VAL A 226 5.73 -2.15 20.45
CA VAL A 226 5.88 -1.47 21.74
C VAL A 226 5.03 -0.20 21.80
N LEU A 227 4.84 0.49 20.65
CA LEU A 227 4.19 1.78 20.59
C LEU A 227 2.65 1.72 20.43
N GLN A 228 2.10 0.55 20.07
CA GLN A 228 0.69 0.43 19.69
C GLN A 228 -0.29 0.93 20.77
N GLU A 229 -0.08 0.58 22.04
CA GLU A 229 -0.96 0.97 23.12
C GLU A 229 -0.92 2.50 23.34
N GLU A 230 0.27 3.09 23.27
CA GLU A 230 0.43 4.54 23.37
C GLU A 230 -0.25 5.27 22.21
N MET A 231 -0.06 4.80 20.98
CA MET A 231 -0.72 5.38 19.80
C MET A 231 -2.24 5.32 19.93
N LEU A 232 -2.79 4.17 20.34
CA LEU A 232 -4.23 3.98 20.53
C LEU A 232 -4.81 4.78 21.68
N SER A 233 -4.01 5.06 22.72
CA SER A 233 -4.44 5.96 23.80
C SER A 233 -4.58 7.42 23.35
N LYS A 234 -3.93 7.80 22.24
CA LYS A 234 -3.86 9.18 21.74
C LYS A 234 -4.68 9.43 20.46
N ALA A 235 -4.95 8.38 19.66
CA ALA A 235 -5.68 8.51 18.42
C ALA A 235 -6.85 7.52 18.31
N ASP A 236 -7.87 7.85 17.51
CA ASP A 236 -8.98 6.96 17.21
C ASP A 236 -8.56 5.81 16.33
N TYR A 237 -7.71 6.10 15.35
CA TYR A 237 -7.18 5.15 14.39
C TYR A 237 -5.68 5.31 14.23
N VAL A 238 -5.01 4.16 13.99
CA VAL A 238 -3.61 4.10 13.60
C VAL A 238 -3.51 3.33 12.29
N ILE A 239 -2.90 3.92 11.27
CA ILE A 239 -2.56 3.23 10.03
C ILE A 239 -1.06 2.94 10.04
N ILE A 240 -0.71 1.65 10.01
CA ILE A 240 0.68 1.19 9.92
C ILE A 240 0.92 0.69 8.49
N LYS A 241 1.85 1.32 7.78
CA LYS A 241 2.28 0.89 6.45
C LYS A 241 3.47 -0.06 6.58
N LEU A 242 3.39 -1.19 5.89
CA LEU A 242 4.40 -2.24 5.94
C LEU A 242 4.83 -2.67 4.55
N SER A 243 6.03 -3.25 4.48
CA SER A 243 6.53 -3.86 3.26
C SER A 243 5.62 -5.00 2.79
N PRO A 244 5.38 -5.14 1.48
CA PRO A 244 4.62 -6.27 0.92
C PRO A 244 5.32 -7.63 1.13
N MET A 245 6.59 -7.63 1.52
CA MET A 245 7.35 -8.87 1.81
C MET A 245 7.01 -9.48 3.17
N LEU A 246 6.43 -8.71 4.11
CA LEU A 246 6.04 -9.23 5.41
C LEU A 246 4.83 -10.17 5.27
N ASP A 247 4.83 -11.21 6.11
CA ASP A 247 3.65 -12.07 6.28
C ASP A 247 2.61 -11.33 7.11
N TRP A 248 1.42 -11.12 6.55
CA TRP A 248 0.39 -10.34 7.22
C TRP A 248 -0.24 -11.09 8.41
N HIS A 249 -0.34 -12.42 8.37
CA HIS A 249 -0.82 -13.22 9.51
C HIS A 249 0.12 -13.07 10.70
N ARG A 250 1.43 -13.13 10.43
CA ARG A 250 2.41 -12.89 11.47
C ARG A 250 2.35 -11.45 11.99
N ALA A 251 2.23 -10.49 11.11
CA ALA A 251 2.15 -9.08 11.50
C ALA A 251 0.96 -8.82 12.44
N ILE A 252 -0.23 -9.35 12.14
CA ILE A 252 -1.40 -9.19 13.02
C ILE A 252 -1.26 -9.96 14.34
N SER A 253 -0.53 -11.09 14.37
CA SER A 253 -0.30 -11.85 15.61
C SER A 253 0.65 -11.14 16.58
N GLU A 254 1.44 -10.18 16.10
CA GLU A 254 2.35 -9.37 16.92
C GLU A 254 1.71 -8.07 17.42
N LEU A 255 0.46 -7.75 17.02
CA LEU A 255 -0.27 -6.54 17.35
C LEU A 255 -1.62 -6.83 17.98
N SER A 256 -2.07 -5.92 18.84
CA SER A 256 -3.44 -5.89 19.37
C SER A 256 -4.31 -4.92 18.56
N HIS A 257 -5.63 -5.08 18.65
CA HIS A 257 -6.59 -4.11 18.11
C HIS A 257 -6.53 -3.90 16.58
N VAL A 258 -5.95 -4.82 15.81
CA VAL A 258 -6.01 -4.78 14.34
C VAL A 258 -7.46 -5.03 13.90
N ARG A 259 -8.02 -4.12 13.11
CA ARG A 259 -9.39 -4.18 12.58
C ARG A 259 -9.44 -4.46 11.09
N GLU A 260 -8.46 -3.94 10.37
CA GLU A 260 -8.41 -4.10 8.93
C GLU A 260 -6.98 -4.40 8.46
N VAL A 261 -6.89 -5.26 7.45
CA VAL A 261 -5.68 -5.55 6.69
C VAL A 261 -5.94 -5.15 5.24
N HIS A 262 -5.11 -4.28 4.67
CA HIS A 262 -5.21 -3.90 3.27
C HIS A 262 -3.98 -4.36 2.52
N ILE A 263 -4.18 -5.22 1.53
CA ILE A 263 -3.13 -5.74 0.65
C ILE A 263 -3.28 -5.03 -0.68
N ILE A 264 -2.35 -4.12 -0.97
CA ILE A 264 -2.44 -3.22 -2.11
C ILE A 264 -1.48 -3.63 -3.19
N SER A 265 -2.04 -3.88 -4.38
CA SER A 265 -1.31 -4.20 -5.60
C SER A 265 -1.57 -3.16 -6.68
N VAL A 266 -0.57 -2.88 -7.48
CA VAL A 266 -0.65 -2.01 -8.65
C VAL A 266 -0.03 -2.75 -9.83
N ASN A 267 -0.71 -2.80 -10.97
CA ASN A 267 -0.29 -3.56 -12.13
C ASN A 267 0.02 -5.03 -11.80
N ASN A 268 -0.81 -5.64 -10.96
CA ASN A 268 -0.67 -7.03 -10.50
C ASN A 268 0.64 -7.32 -9.75
N GLU A 269 1.19 -6.35 -9.07
CA GLU A 269 2.36 -6.46 -8.18
C GLU A 269 2.01 -5.90 -6.81
N CYS A 270 2.18 -6.70 -5.74
CA CYS A 270 1.91 -6.26 -4.38
C CYS A 270 2.92 -5.17 -3.97
N LYS A 271 2.42 -3.99 -3.61
CA LYS A 271 3.23 -2.79 -3.32
C LYS A 271 3.34 -2.49 -1.84
N GLU A 272 2.25 -2.63 -1.10
CA GLU A 272 2.18 -2.28 0.32
C GLU A 272 1.17 -3.15 1.05
N LEU A 273 1.41 -3.28 2.35
CA LEU A 273 0.50 -3.85 3.32
C LEU A 273 0.15 -2.75 4.31
N LEU A 274 -1.14 -2.48 4.56
CA LEU A 274 -1.57 -1.55 5.60
C LEU A 274 -2.32 -2.32 6.68
N LEU A 275 -2.05 -1.99 7.94
CA LEU A 275 -2.82 -2.44 9.08
C LEU A 275 -3.52 -1.24 9.70
N VAL A 276 -4.81 -1.35 9.94
CA VAL A 276 -5.60 -0.35 10.66
C VAL A 276 -5.88 -0.86 12.07
N LEU A 277 -5.42 -0.11 13.06
CA LEU A 277 -5.68 -0.38 14.47
C LEU A 277 -6.71 0.62 15.02
N SER A 278 -7.61 0.13 15.87
CA SER A 278 -8.55 0.97 16.62
C SER A 278 -8.98 0.26 17.90
N ALA A 279 -9.01 0.98 19.02
CA ALA A 279 -9.55 0.51 20.27
C ALA A 279 -11.10 0.50 20.28
N ARG A 280 -11.75 1.23 19.36
CA ARG A 280 -13.23 1.25 19.24
C ARG A 280 -13.74 -0.12 18.79
N ASN A 281 -14.84 -0.57 19.38
CA ASN A 281 -15.53 -1.77 18.90
C ASN A 281 -16.23 -1.48 17.56
N LEU A 282 -16.08 -2.36 16.57
CA LEU A 282 -16.77 -2.24 15.27
C LEU A 282 -18.30 -2.20 15.39
N GLY A 283 -18.87 -2.73 16.48
CA GLY A 283 -20.30 -2.64 16.78
C GLY A 283 -20.84 -1.22 16.94
N ASP A 284 -19.99 -0.26 17.29
CA ASP A 284 -20.38 1.14 17.45
C ASP A 284 -20.46 1.87 16.09
N MET A 285 -19.86 1.33 15.03
CA MET A 285 -19.91 1.89 13.67
C MET A 285 -21.05 1.37 12.79
N GLU A 286 -21.61 0.19 13.11
CA GLU A 286 -22.66 -0.45 12.29
C GLU A 286 -24.09 0.02 12.64
N ALA A 287 -24.26 0.84 13.66
CA ALA A 287 -25.59 1.37 14.06
C ALA A 287 -26.20 2.38 13.06
N SER A 288 -25.49 2.72 11.98
CA SER A 288 -25.94 3.68 10.97
C SER A 288 -26.32 3.07 9.60
N SER A 289 -26.19 1.74 9.40
CA SER A 289 -26.67 1.11 8.16
C SER A 289 -28.11 0.63 8.28
N ALA A 290 -28.98 1.12 7.39
CA ALA A 290 -30.44 0.96 7.41
C ALA A 290 -30.97 -0.47 7.09
N ASP A 291 -30.11 -1.46 6.97
CA ASP A 291 -30.49 -2.84 6.67
C ASP A 291 -30.12 -3.75 7.86
N GLY A 292 -31.13 -4.12 8.60
CA GLY A 292 -31.13 -4.81 9.90
C GLY A 292 -30.46 -6.20 10.02
N GLU A 293 -29.29 -6.43 9.44
CA GLU A 293 -28.48 -7.61 9.69
C GLU A 293 -27.39 -7.31 10.74
N VAL A 294 -27.56 -7.89 11.93
CA VAL A 294 -26.58 -7.87 13.02
C VAL A 294 -25.35 -8.66 12.58
N LYS A 295 -24.33 -7.98 12.06
CA LYS A 295 -23.04 -8.59 11.80
C LYS A 295 -22.15 -8.52 13.04
N HIS A 296 -21.52 -9.63 13.35
CA HIS A 296 -20.76 -9.90 14.59
C HIS A 296 -19.70 -8.83 14.86
N ALA A 297 -19.75 -8.25 16.06
CA ALA A 297 -18.74 -7.37 16.59
C ALA A 297 -17.40 -8.13 16.74
N GLY A 298 -16.36 -7.72 16.03
CA GLY A 298 -15.01 -8.17 16.30
C GLY A 298 -14.23 -8.79 15.15
N ASN A 299 -14.77 -8.94 13.94
CA ASN A 299 -14.08 -9.62 12.84
C ASN A 299 -13.06 -8.73 12.14
N LEU A 300 -11.85 -9.28 11.96
CA LEU A 300 -10.81 -8.71 11.12
C LEU A 300 -11.26 -8.69 9.66
N ARG A 301 -11.26 -7.51 9.02
CA ARG A 301 -11.58 -7.36 7.59
C ARG A 301 -10.31 -7.34 6.75
N ILE A 302 -10.32 -8.10 5.66
CA ILE A 302 -9.21 -8.19 4.72
C ILE A 302 -9.63 -7.56 3.38
N TYR A 303 -8.93 -6.51 2.97
CA TYR A 303 -9.14 -5.79 1.73
C TYR A 303 -8.03 -6.16 0.74
N CYS A 304 -8.38 -6.80 -0.36
CA CYS A 304 -7.48 -7.13 -1.45
C CYS A 304 -7.73 -6.18 -2.61
N VAL A 305 -6.78 -5.32 -2.88
CA VAL A 305 -6.91 -4.26 -3.90
C VAL A 305 -5.85 -4.44 -4.97
N ASN A 306 -6.27 -4.41 -6.23
CA ASN A 306 -5.38 -4.38 -7.37
C ASN A 306 -5.90 -3.39 -8.42
N ASP A 307 -5.25 -2.23 -8.53
CA ASP A 307 -5.73 -1.12 -9.36
C ASP A 307 -7.19 -0.75 -9.02
N ALA A 308 -8.11 -0.91 -9.97
CA ALA A 308 -9.53 -0.65 -9.76
C ALA A 308 -10.32 -1.87 -9.21
N GLN A 309 -9.69 -3.04 -9.11
CA GLN A 309 -10.31 -4.24 -8.55
C GLN A 309 -10.24 -4.23 -7.03
N SER A 310 -11.34 -4.48 -6.36
CA SER A 310 -11.41 -4.64 -4.90
C SER A 310 -12.16 -5.91 -4.53
N PHE A 311 -11.63 -6.63 -3.57
CA PHE A 311 -12.26 -7.80 -2.97
C PHE A 311 -12.12 -7.71 -1.46
N VAL A 312 -13.21 -7.92 -0.74
CA VAL A 312 -13.24 -7.84 0.73
C VAL A 312 -13.80 -9.12 1.30
N CYS A 313 -13.14 -9.64 2.31
CA CYS A 313 -13.64 -10.75 3.12
C CYS A 313 -13.28 -10.50 4.59
N ASP A 314 -13.84 -11.27 5.48
CA ASP A 314 -13.45 -11.27 6.88
C ASP A 314 -12.75 -12.59 7.27
N GLU A 315 -12.20 -12.64 8.48
CA GLU A 315 -11.47 -13.78 8.98
C GLU A 315 -12.39 -15.02 9.13
N LEU A 316 -13.64 -14.84 9.52
CA LEU A 316 -14.61 -15.95 9.63
C LEU A 316 -14.96 -16.53 8.26
N ASP A 317 -15.10 -15.68 7.24
CA ASP A 317 -15.26 -16.12 5.85
C ASP A 317 -14.10 -17.03 5.44
N MET A 318 -12.86 -16.64 5.78
CA MET A 318 -11.67 -17.43 5.43
C MET A 318 -11.59 -18.75 6.15
N GLU A 319 -11.98 -18.81 7.43
CA GLU A 319 -12.00 -20.03 8.24
C GLU A 319 -13.14 -20.99 7.83
N SER A 320 -14.30 -20.46 7.46
CA SER A 320 -15.50 -21.23 7.15
C SER A 320 -15.60 -21.71 5.71
N SER A 321 -14.84 -21.11 4.79
CA SER A 321 -14.91 -21.43 3.36
C SER A 321 -13.80 -22.39 2.91
N PRO A 322 -14.06 -23.69 2.75
CA PRO A 322 -13.09 -24.63 2.23
C PRO A 322 -12.87 -24.40 0.73
N VAL A 323 -11.62 -24.60 0.29
CA VAL A 323 -11.32 -24.55 -1.14
C VAL A 323 -11.96 -25.73 -1.86
N LYS A 324 -12.79 -25.44 -2.86
CA LYS A 324 -13.38 -26.47 -3.74
C LYS A 324 -12.34 -26.86 -4.80
N ILE A 325 -11.97 -28.13 -4.84
CA ILE A 325 -11.03 -28.67 -5.84
C ILE A 325 -11.77 -29.13 -7.08
N ALA A 326 -11.20 -28.88 -8.25
CA ALA A 326 -11.73 -29.33 -9.54
C ALA A 326 -11.66 -30.87 -9.64
N PRO A 327 -12.58 -31.51 -10.38
CA PRO A 327 -12.51 -32.93 -10.66
C PRO A 327 -11.26 -33.27 -11.48
N SER A 328 -10.78 -34.48 -11.42
CA SER A 328 -9.60 -34.94 -12.15
C SER A 328 -9.78 -34.87 -13.67
N THR A 329 -11.03 -34.88 -14.16
CA THR A 329 -11.38 -34.68 -15.56
C THR A 329 -11.85 -33.25 -15.76
N LEU A 330 -11.15 -32.48 -16.59
CA LEU A 330 -11.43 -31.08 -16.85
C LEU A 330 -12.22 -30.83 -18.15
N GLU A 331 -12.81 -31.87 -18.76
CA GLU A 331 -13.46 -31.81 -20.06
C GLU A 331 -14.62 -30.79 -20.13
N GLU A 332 -15.31 -30.58 -19.01
CA GLU A 332 -16.41 -29.63 -18.90
C GLU A 332 -15.96 -28.20 -18.56
N MET A 333 -14.70 -28.03 -18.18
CA MET A 333 -14.18 -26.70 -17.77
C MET A 333 -13.84 -25.88 -19.00
N GLN A 334 -14.46 -24.71 -19.13
CA GLN A 334 -14.30 -23.83 -20.27
C GLN A 334 -13.49 -22.56 -19.98
N TYR A 335 -13.39 -22.21 -18.70
CA TYR A 335 -12.73 -20.97 -18.26
C TYR A 335 -11.70 -21.26 -17.19
N LEU A 336 -10.61 -20.51 -17.24
CA LEU A 336 -9.53 -20.52 -16.25
C LEU A 336 -9.33 -19.12 -15.71
N TYR A 337 -9.11 -19.01 -14.41
CA TYR A 337 -8.91 -17.75 -13.72
C TYR A 337 -7.63 -17.79 -12.89
N GLU A 338 -6.92 -16.69 -12.92
CA GLU A 338 -5.73 -16.46 -12.10
C GLU A 338 -6.01 -15.26 -11.18
N PRO A 339 -6.12 -15.45 -9.86
CA PRO A 339 -6.31 -14.37 -8.92
C PRO A 339 -5.22 -13.31 -9.02
N ASN A 340 -5.56 -12.05 -8.78
CA ASN A 340 -4.57 -10.98 -8.78
C ASN A 340 -3.60 -11.08 -7.59
N ALA A 341 -2.52 -10.28 -7.62
CA ALA A 341 -1.43 -10.37 -6.65
C ALA A 341 -1.88 -10.12 -5.20
N SER A 342 -2.88 -9.26 -4.95
CA SER A 342 -3.38 -9.02 -3.59
C SER A 342 -4.10 -10.24 -3.02
N LEU A 343 -4.91 -10.93 -3.82
CA LEU A 343 -5.58 -12.17 -3.45
C LEU A 343 -4.60 -13.33 -3.23
N MET A 344 -3.58 -13.40 -4.09
CA MET A 344 -2.48 -14.37 -3.92
C MET A 344 -1.77 -14.17 -2.58
N LYS A 345 -1.57 -12.92 -2.18
CA LYS A 345 -0.95 -12.56 -0.90
C LYS A 345 -1.88 -12.80 0.28
N ALA A 346 -3.19 -12.55 0.11
CA ALA A 346 -4.19 -12.76 1.15
C ALA A 346 -4.40 -14.24 1.49
N GLY A 347 -4.35 -15.12 0.49
CA GLY A 347 -4.62 -16.54 0.69
C GLY A 347 -6.11 -16.90 0.82
N CYS A 348 -7.04 -16.00 0.50
CA CYS A 348 -8.49 -16.17 0.66
C CYS A 348 -9.13 -17.06 -0.43
N PHE A 349 -8.48 -18.19 -0.76
CA PHE A 349 -8.87 -19.04 -1.90
C PHE A 349 -10.19 -19.78 -1.68
N GLY A 350 -10.52 -20.13 -0.44
CA GLY A 350 -11.80 -20.74 -0.09
C GLY A 350 -12.96 -19.77 -0.34
N VAL A 351 -12.81 -18.53 0.10
CA VAL A 351 -13.81 -17.46 -0.12
C VAL A 351 -14.01 -17.19 -1.61
N LEU A 352 -12.94 -17.24 -2.42
CA LEU A 352 -13.05 -17.14 -3.88
C LEU A 352 -13.83 -18.31 -4.47
N SER A 353 -13.56 -19.55 -4.01
CA SER A 353 -14.29 -20.74 -4.43
C SER A 353 -15.78 -20.63 -4.17
N ASP A 354 -16.17 -20.13 -2.99
CA ASP A 354 -17.57 -20.04 -2.58
C ASP A 354 -18.27 -18.87 -3.31
N ARG A 355 -17.68 -17.68 -3.29
CA ARG A 355 -18.30 -16.47 -3.84
C ARG A 355 -18.51 -16.52 -5.36
N TYR A 356 -17.59 -17.18 -6.07
CA TYR A 356 -17.61 -17.24 -7.54
C TYR A 356 -17.99 -18.63 -8.08
N ASP A 357 -18.34 -19.58 -7.21
CA ASP A 357 -18.56 -21.00 -7.57
C ASP A 357 -17.47 -21.57 -8.48
N ALA A 358 -16.23 -21.18 -8.18
CA ALA A 358 -15.03 -21.58 -8.92
C ALA A 358 -14.30 -22.70 -8.19
N ARG A 359 -13.66 -23.59 -8.94
CA ARG A 359 -12.92 -24.71 -8.39
C ARG A 359 -11.42 -24.56 -8.65
N MET A 360 -10.58 -24.72 -7.63
CA MET A 360 -9.14 -24.65 -7.79
C MET A 360 -8.62 -25.96 -8.41
N LEU A 361 -7.69 -25.89 -9.34
CA LEU A 361 -7.16 -27.06 -10.06
C LEU A 361 -6.48 -28.07 -9.12
N SER A 362 -5.69 -27.58 -8.18
CA SER A 362 -5.10 -28.36 -7.07
C SER A 362 -4.73 -27.42 -5.94
N LYS A 363 -4.49 -27.93 -4.73
CA LYS A 363 -4.21 -27.14 -3.51
C LYS A 363 -3.12 -26.07 -3.70
N ASN A 364 -2.09 -26.37 -4.50
CA ASN A 364 -0.94 -25.50 -4.68
C ASN A 364 -0.90 -24.80 -6.06
N SER A 365 -1.96 -24.96 -6.88
CA SER A 365 -2.00 -24.34 -8.23
C SER A 365 -2.39 -22.87 -8.15
N HIS A 366 -3.29 -22.51 -7.23
CA HIS A 366 -3.91 -21.18 -7.12
C HIS A 366 -4.54 -20.71 -8.45
N LEU A 367 -4.90 -21.64 -9.32
CA LEU A 367 -5.63 -21.43 -10.56
C LEU A 367 -7.03 -21.99 -10.41
N PHE A 368 -8.03 -21.23 -10.83
CA PHE A 368 -9.43 -21.61 -10.71
C PHE A 368 -10.03 -21.90 -12.07
N VAL A 369 -11.04 -22.76 -12.10
CA VAL A 369 -11.77 -23.11 -13.32
C VAL A 369 -13.27 -23.10 -13.08
N SER A 370 -14.04 -22.85 -14.14
CA SER A 370 -15.49 -22.95 -14.16
C SER A 370 -16.00 -23.45 -15.50
N GLN A 371 -17.26 -23.94 -15.52
CA GLN A 371 -17.95 -24.31 -16.75
C GLN A 371 -18.54 -23.08 -17.46
N ALA A 372 -19.08 -22.13 -16.72
CA ALA A 372 -19.63 -20.87 -17.22
C ALA A 372 -18.67 -19.70 -16.97
N PRO A 373 -18.76 -18.61 -17.74
CA PRO A 373 -17.95 -17.43 -17.49
C PRO A 373 -18.33 -16.77 -16.16
N ILE A 374 -17.33 -16.35 -15.39
CA ILE A 374 -17.49 -15.58 -14.16
C ILE A 374 -17.27 -14.12 -14.50
N GLU A 375 -18.30 -13.31 -14.31
CA GLU A 375 -18.19 -11.87 -14.46
C GLU A 375 -17.42 -11.26 -13.29
N ALA A 376 -16.60 -10.24 -13.58
CA ALA A 376 -15.85 -9.47 -12.58
C ALA A 376 -15.00 -10.31 -11.61
N PHE A 377 -14.45 -11.45 -12.04
CA PHE A 377 -13.49 -12.19 -11.25
C PHE A 377 -12.28 -11.29 -10.92
N PRO A 378 -11.85 -11.19 -9.66
CA PRO A 378 -10.78 -10.28 -9.28
C PRO A 378 -9.40 -10.85 -9.65
N GLY A 379 -9.03 -10.75 -10.91
CA GLY A 379 -7.83 -11.31 -11.50
C GLY A 379 -7.89 -11.34 -13.01
N ARG A 380 -7.23 -12.31 -13.62
CA ARG A 380 -7.23 -12.53 -15.07
C ARG A 380 -8.13 -13.71 -15.42
N SER A 381 -8.93 -13.55 -16.47
CA SER A 381 -9.85 -14.58 -16.96
C SER A 381 -9.40 -15.04 -18.36
N PHE A 382 -9.46 -16.34 -18.60
CA PHE A 382 -9.04 -16.97 -19.85
C PHE A 382 -10.08 -17.98 -20.28
N ARG A 383 -10.30 -18.08 -21.60
CA ARG A 383 -11.05 -19.19 -22.17
C ARG A 383 -10.10 -20.36 -22.44
N ILE A 384 -10.46 -21.54 -21.97
CA ILE A 384 -9.70 -22.76 -22.22
C ILE A 384 -9.95 -23.21 -23.68
N ILE A 385 -8.91 -23.27 -24.49
CA ILE A 385 -8.99 -23.73 -25.87
C ILE A 385 -8.47 -25.17 -26.06
N ALA A 386 -7.61 -25.61 -25.15
CA ALA A 386 -7.11 -26.98 -25.13
C ALA A 386 -6.57 -27.34 -23.76
N ILE A 387 -6.73 -28.60 -23.39
CA ILE A 387 -6.10 -29.25 -22.23
C ILE A 387 -5.24 -30.38 -22.75
N SER A 388 -4.04 -30.54 -22.24
CA SER A 388 -3.09 -31.54 -22.71
C SER A 388 -2.27 -32.07 -21.55
N SER A 389 -2.05 -33.36 -21.54
CA SER A 389 -0.97 -33.92 -20.76
C SER A 389 0.40 -33.42 -21.25
N PHE A 390 1.45 -33.56 -20.42
CA PHE A 390 2.80 -33.15 -20.83
C PHE A 390 3.43 -34.16 -21.84
N ASN A 391 2.63 -34.67 -22.78
CA ASN A 391 2.98 -35.62 -23.78
C ASN A 391 3.38 -34.90 -25.09
N LYS A 392 4.51 -35.28 -25.67
CA LYS A 392 5.07 -34.63 -26.85
C LYS A 392 4.11 -34.65 -28.09
N LYS A 393 3.32 -35.73 -28.23
CA LYS A 393 2.40 -35.88 -29.36
C LYS A 393 1.21 -34.93 -29.24
N GLU A 394 0.63 -34.85 -28.06
CA GLU A 394 -0.48 -33.94 -27.75
C GLU A 394 -0.06 -32.48 -27.81
N LEU A 395 1.06 -32.13 -27.17
CA LEU A 395 1.61 -30.78 -27.22
C LEU A 395 1.87 -30.33 -28.67
N LYS A 396 2.42 -31.18 -29.51
CA LYS A 396 2.64 -30.87 -30.94
C LYS A 396 1.32 -30.58 -31.66
N ARG A 397 0.26 -31.32 -31.33
CA ARG A 397 -1.07 -31.15 -31.94
C ARG A 397 -1.68 -29.82 -31.53
N HIS A 398 -1.70 -29.53 -30.21
CA HIS A 398 -2.36 -28.33 -29.66
C HIS A 398 -1.57 -27.03 -29.91
N LEU A 399 -0.25 -27.11 -30.00
CA LEU A 399 0.61 -25.95 -30.27
C LEU A 399 0.92 -25.76 -31.76
N SER A 400 0.29 -26.52 -32.64
CA SER A 400 0.48 -26.38 -34.10
C SER A 400 0.09 -24.98 -34.55
N GLY A 401 1.02 -24.26 -35.22
CA GLY A 401 0.82 -22.88 -35.68
C GLY A 401 1.09 -21.80 -34.62
N ILE A 402 1.28 -22.16 -33.35
CA ILE A 402 1.62 -21.20 -32.28
C ILE A 402 3.14 -21.04 -32.23
N THR A 403 3.62 -19.82 -32.44
CA THR A 403 5.07 -19.49 -32.40
C THR A 403 5.46 -18.65 -31.22
N LYS A 404 4.47 -18.01 -30.57
CA LYS A 404 4.63 -17.16 -29.39
C LYS A 404 3.55 -17.49 -28.35
N ALA A 405 3.91 -17.51 -27.07
CA ALA A 405 2.94 -17.66 -25.98
C ALA A 405 3.49 -17.08 -24.68
N ASN A 406 2.58 -16.57 -23.86
CA ASN A 406 2.84 -16.21 -22.47
C ASN A 406 2.75 -17.49 -21.63
N ILE A 407 3.82 -17.87 -20.96
CA ILE A 407 3.89 -19.12 -20.19
C ILE A 407 3.90 -18.80 -18.71
N ALA A 408 3.01 -19.44 -17.95
CA ALA A 408 2.98 -19.41 -16.49
C ALA A 408 3.06 -20.84 -15.95
N THR A 409 3.82 -21.03 -14.89
CA THR A 409 3.93 -22.30 -14.17
C THR A 409 3.39 -22.14 -12.76
N ARG A 410 2.54 -23.08 -12.31
CA ARG A 410 1.98 -23.14 -10.96
C ARG A 410 2.02 -24.59 -10.49
N ASN A 411 2.74 -24.87 -9.40
CA ASN A 411 2.93 -26.24 -8.92
C ASN A 411 3.37 -27.21 -10.04
N PHE A 412 4.41 -26.85 -10.77
CA PHE A 412 4.90 -27.60 -11.92
C PHE A 412 6.42 -27.78 -11.84
N PRO A 413 6.95 -28.98 -12.18
CA PRO A 413 8.37 -29.32 -11.95
C PRO A 413 9.37 -28.56 -12.83
N LEU A 414 8.93 -27.91 -13.92
CA LEU A 414 9.79 -27.14 -14.81
C LEU A 414 9.57 -25.63 -14.63
N SER A 415 10.65 -24.87 -14.72
CA SER A 415 10.60 -23.42 -14.79
C SER A 415 10.00 -22.93 -16.12
N VAL A 416 9.54 -21.68 -16.16
CA VAL A 416 9.04 -21.02 -17.39
C VAL A 416 10.10 -21.05 -18.49
N ALA A 417 11.39 -20.83 -18.17
CA ALA A 417 12.48 -20.81 -19.14
C ALA A 417 12.73 -22.19 -19.76
N GLU A 418 12.73 -23.24 -18.94
CA GLU A 418 12.88 -24.63 -19.40
C GLU A 418 11.70 -25.06 -20.26
N LEU A 419 10.47 -24.74 -19.81
CA LEU A 419 9.27 -25.06 -20.57
C LEU A 419 9.24 -24.33 -21.91
N ARG A 420 9.57 -23.04 -21.94
CA ARG A 420 9.70 -22.25 -23.17
C ARG A 420 10.69 -22.87 -24.17
N LYS A 421 11.87 -23.26 -23.68
CA LYS A 421 12.88 -23.92 -24.50
C LYS A 421 12.38 -25.26 -25.06
N ARG A 422 11.70 -26.07 -24.24
CA ARG A 422 11.16 -27.39 -24.60
C ARG A 422 10.04 -27.27 -25.62
N LEU A 423 9.15 -26.30 -25.47
CA LEU A 423 8.05 -26.04 -26.41
C LEU A 423 8.47 -25.27 -27.66
N LYS A 424 9.69 -24.70 -27.69
CA LYS A 424 10.26 -23.89 -28.79
C LYS A 424 9.40 -22.66 -29.12
N LEU A 425 8.83 -22.00 -28.08
CA LEU A 425 7.99 -20.83 -28.23
C LEU A 425 8.78 -19.56 -27.90
N LYS A 426 8.47 -18.45 -28.57
CA LYS A 426 8.93 -17.11 -28.23
C LYS A 426 7.98 -16.52 -27.17
N ASP A 427 8.43 -15.50 -26.47
CA ASP A 427 7.61 -14.77 -25.49
C ASP A 427 6.59 -13.86 -26.17
N GLY A 428 5.43 -13.66 -25.50
CA GLY A 428 4.35 -12.78 -25.94
C GLY A 428 3.31 -13.46 -26.84
N GLY A 429 2.51 -12.66 -27.53
CA GLY A 429 1.33 -13.09 -28.28
C GLY A 429 0.07 -13.15 -27.41
N GLU A 430 -1.04 -13.61 -28.00
CA GLU A 430 -2.37 -13.65 -27.37
C GLU A 430 -2.64 -14.98 -26.64
N THR A 431 -1.83 -15.99 -26.87
CA THR A 431 -1.99 -17.31 -26.26
C THR A 431 -1.29 -17.37 -24.91
N TYR A 432 -1.98 -17.90 -23.92
CA TYR A 432 -1.45 -18.21 -22.59
C TYR A 432 -1.35 -19.72 -22.39
N ILE A 433 -0.26 -20.17 -21.81
CA ILE A 433 -0.05 -21.57 -21.44
C ILE A 433 0.16 -21.63 -19.92
N PHE A 434 -0.75 -22.29 -19.23
CA PHE A 434 -0.63 -22.57 -17.81
C PHE A 434 -0.21 -24.02 -17.62
N ALA A 435 0.96 -24.24 -17.06
CA ALA A 435 1.45 -25.56 -16.71
C ALA A 435 1.28 -25.78 -15.20
N THR A 436 0.54 -26.82 -14.83
CA THR A 436 0.23 -27.15 -13.44
C THR A 436 0.07 -28.65 -13.26
N THR A 437 0.18 -29.12 -12.03
CA THR A 437 -0.11 -30.50 -11.61
C THR A 437 -1.55 -30.55 -11.08
N LEU A 438 -2.37 -31.48 -11.60
CA LEU A 438 -3.80 -31.57 -11.27
C LEU A 438 -4.08 -32.42 -10.03
N SER A 439 -3.26 -33.40 -9.71
CA SER A 439 -3.42 -34.26 -8.54
C SER A 439 -2.35 -33.96 -7.51
N ASP A 440 -2.77 -33.88 -6.24
CA ASP A 440 -1.88 -33.93 -5.08
C ASP A 440 -1.66 -35.40 -4.63
N GLU A 441 -1.66 -36.33 -5.57
CA GLU A 441 -1.29 -37.70 -5.28
C GLU A 441 0.20 -37.74 -4.92
N SER A 442 0.42 -37.81 -3.60
CA SER A 442 1.71 -38.05 -2.95
C SER A 442 2.21 -39.44 -3.22
#